data_202d831d0534b9d3c0387d9c70a6b566
#
_entry.id   202d831d0534b9d3c0387d9c70a6b566
#
_cell.length_a   1.000
_cell.length_b   1.000
_cell.length_c   1.000
_cell.angle_alpha   90.00
_cell.angle_beta   90.00
_cell.angle_gamma   90.00
#
_symmetry.space_group_name_H-M   'P 1'
#
loop_
_entity.id
_entity.type
_entity.pdbx_description
1 polymer ?
#
loop_
_entity_poly.entity_id
_entity_poly.type
_entity_poly.pdbx_seq_one_letter_code
_entity_poly.pdbx_strand_id
1 'polypeptide(L)'
;NIFNSIEVSKILHKFFNQKPKIIQSMYFEGNTATEEHQDSYFLDSENIGTLTAGWVALEEIKADAGRFFVIPKSHKLDIKKNQYYTNILSNHDKYIRELILESDLEKNSIRAPYLKKGDILFWNSLTIHGSLNSYSKTNSRSSITFHALPINHKFLHWHKHFIDTPYD
;
A
#
# COMPACT_ATOMS: atom_id res chain seq x y z
N ASN A 1 -12.33 4.05 16.65
CA ASN A 1 -11.84 2.95 15.80
C ASN A 1 -11.76 3.44 14.36
N ILE A 2 -10.56 3.52 13.81
CA ILE A 2 -10.28 4.08 12.46
C ILE A 2 -11.08 3.31 11.39
N PHE A 3 -11.18 1.99 11.53
CA PHE A 3 -11.84 1.13 10.54
C PHE A 3 -13.36 1.32 10.47
N ASN A 4 -13.94 1.85 11.54
CA ASN A 4 -15.36 2.20 11.61
C ASN A 4 -15.60 3.71 11.47
N SER A 5 -14.57 4.47 11.04
CA SER A 5 -14.71 5.90 10.80
C SER A 5 -15.63 6.15 9.61
N ILE A 6 -16.63 6.99 9.82
CA ILE A 6 -17.56 7.41 8.76
C ILE A 6 -16.80 8.12 7.64
N GLU A 7 -15.76 8.88 7.98
CA GLU A 7 -14.94 9.63 7.02
C GLU A 7 -14.15 8.67 6.12
N VAL A 8 -13.48 7.67 6.69
CA VAL A 8 -12.74 6.64 5.94
C VAL A 8 -13.69 5.87 5.03
N SER A 9 -14.85 5.45 5.58
CA SER A 9 -15.86 4.74 4.79
C SER A 9 -16.39 5.57 3.63
N LYS A 10 -16.64 6.87 3.82
CA LYS A 10 -17.08 7.78 2.75
C LYS A 10 -16.02 7.94 1.65
N ILE A 11 -14.74 8.04 2.03
CA ILE A 11 -13.63 8.17 1.06
C ILE A 11 -13.51 6.88 0.25
N LEU A 12 -13.48 5.73 0.90
CA LEU A 12 -13.41 4.43 0.24
C LEU A 12 -14.63 4.18 -0.66
N HIS A 13 -15.83 4.59 -0.20
CA HIS A 13 -17.03 4.51 -1.03
C HIS A 13 -16.92 5.34 -2.32
N LYS A 14 -16.30 6.52 -2.26
CA LYS A 14 -16.04 7.33 -3.47
C LYS A 14 -15.07 6.65 -4.42
N PHE A 15 -14.03 5.96 -3.91
CA PHE A 15 -13.08 5.24 -4.75
C PHE A 15 -13.72 4.03 -5.43
N PHE A 16 -14.52 3.28 -4.69
CA PHE A 16 -15.10 2.03 -5.17
C PHE A 16 -16.46 2.20 -5.87
N ASN A 17 -17.15 3.31 -5.64
CA ASN A 17 -18.58 3.49 -5.96
C ASN A 17 -19.47 2.36 -5.38
N GLN A 18 -19.01 1.75 -4.30
CA GLN A 18 -19.63 0.63 -3.58
C GLN A 18 -19.27 0.71 -2.10
N LYS A 19 -19.98 -0.04 -1.26
CA LYS A 19 -19.64 -0.21 0.15
C LYS A 19 -18.24 -0.85 0.27
N PRO A 20 -17.32 -0.28 1.06
CA PRO A 20 -16.02 -0.89 1.32
C PRO A 20 -16.11 -2.03 2.34
N LYS A 21 -15.16 -2.96 2.27
CA LYS A 21 -14.80 -3.88 3.34
C LYS A 21 -13.31 -3.79 3.61
N ILE A 22 -12.92 -3.79 4.88
CA ILE A 22 -11.52 -3.89 5.30
C ILE A 22 -11.16 -5.36 5.37
N ILE A 23 -10.09 -5.77 4.71
CA ILE A 23 -9.66 -7.17 4.60
C ILE A 23 -8.42 -7.48 5.44
N GLN A 24 -7.63 -6.47 5.73
CA GLN A 24 -6.38 -6.60 6.47
C GLN A 24 -6.03 -5.30 7.15
N SER A 25 -5.36 -5.39 8.29
CA SER A 25 -4.69 -4.25 8.92
C SER A 25 -3.39 -4.68 9.56
N MET A 26 -2.42 -3.76 9.59
CA MET A 26 -1.09 -3.97 10.15
C MET A 26 -0.71 -2.76 10.99
N TYR A 27 -0.19 -3.01 12.18
CA TYR A 27 0.41 -1.98 13.02
C TYR A 27 1.93 -2.02 12.86
N PHE A 28 2.52 -0.86 12.68
CA PHE A 28 3.96 -0.68 12.59
C PHE A 28 4.43 0.20 13.76
N GLU A 29 5.30 -0.34 14.57
CA GLU A 29 6.01 0.42 15.58
C GLU A 29 7.37 0.83 15.02
N GLY A 30 7.53 2.14 14.83
CA GLY A 30 8.73 2.69 14.21
C GLY A 30 8.81 2.47 12.69
N ASN A 31 10.04 2.55 12.18
CA ASN A 31 10.33 2.41 10.76
C ASN A 31 11.39 1.33 10.51
N THR A 32 11.04 0.33 9.73
CA THR A 32 11.92 -0.77 9.33
C THR A 32 12.49 -0.61 7.92
N ALA A 33 12.32 0.56 7.29
CA ALA A 33 12.61 0.81 5.88
C ALA A 33 11.97 -0.27 4.97
N THR A 34 10.98 0.11 4.21
CA THR A 34 10.29 -0.80 3.28
C THR A 34 10.70 -0.44 1.87
N GLU A 35 11.27 -1.41 1.15
CA GLU A 35 11.66 -1.25 -0.25
C GLU A 35 10.44 -0.90 -1.12
N GLU A 36 10.70 -0.32 -2.28
CA GLU A 36 9.69 -0.01 -3.28
C GLU A 36 8.96 -1.27 -3.72
N HIS A 37 7.64 -1.23 -3.67
CA HIS A 37 6.80 -2.35 -4.11
C HIS A 37 5.41 -1.88 -4.53
N GLN A 38 4.67 -2.78 -5.13
CA GLN A 38 3.25 -2.67 -5.38
C GLN A 38 2.53 -3.75 -4.58
N ASP A 39 1.50 -3.40 -3.84
CA ASP A 39 0.72 -4.38 -3.07
C ASP A 39 0.19 -5.51 -3.94
N SER A 40 -0.19 -5.20 -5.17
CA SER A 40 -0.76 -6.17 -6.12
C SER A 40 0.17 -7.35 -6.44
N TYR A 41 1.44 -7.26 -6.10
CA TYR A 41 2.36 -8.39 -6.18
C TYR A 41 2.05 -9.46 -5.13
N PHE A 42 1.63 -9.03 -3.95
CA PHE A 42 1.38 -9.90 -2.80
C PHE A 42 -0.11 -10.19 -2.60
N LEU A 43 -0.95 -9.19 -2.80
CA LEU A 43 -2.38 -9.24 -2.53
C LEU A 43 -3.14 -8.22 -3.39
N ASP A 44 -4.34 -8.57 -3.81
CA ASP A 44 -5.20 -7.66 -4.57
C ASP A 44 -6.67 -8.12 -4.49
N SER A 45 -7.48 -7.54 -5.31
CA SER A 45 -8.82 -7.97 -5.67
C SER A 45 -8.78 -8.92 -6.88
N GLU A 46 -9.84 -9.70 -7.10
CA GLU A 46 -10.06 -10.42 -8.36
C GLU A 46 -9.98 -9.48 -9.59
N ASN A 47 -10.29 -8.21 -9.41
CA ASN A 47 -10.05 -7.14 -10.38
C ASN A 47 -8.77 -6.39 -9.98
N ILE A 48 -7.64 -6.83 -10.54
CA ILE A 48 -6.31 -6.28 -10.21
C ILE A 48 -6.29 -4.76 -10.30
N GLY A 49 -5.73 -4.12 -9.27
CA GLY A 49 -5.64 -2.67 -9.14
C GLY A 49 -6.85 -2.00 -8.45
N THR A 50 -7.83 -2.79 -8.01
CA THR A 50 -8.98 -2.24 -7.27
C THR A 50 -8.71 -2.13 -5.77
N LEU A 51 -7.86 -3.00 -5.20
CA LEU A 51 -7.51 -2.89 -3.80
C LEU A 51 -6.96 -1.50 -3.50
N THR A 52 -7.47 -0.91 -2.45
CA THR A 52 -7.03 0.40 -1.94
C THR A 52 -6.49 0.23 -0.53
N ALA A 53 -5.33 0.80 -0.30
CA ALA A 53 -4.71 0.84 1.02
C ALA A 53 -4.78 2.26 1.61
N GLY A 54 -4.72 2.32 2.93
CA GLY A 54 -4.58 3.57 3.68
C GLY A 54 -3.51 3.44 4.76
N TRP A 55 -2.58 4.37 4.78
CA TRP A 55 -1.56 4.50 5.81
C TRP A 55 -1.90 5.62 6.76
N VAL A 56 -2.12 5.31 8.01
CA VAL A 56 -2.56 6.24 9.06
C VAL A 56 -1.38 6.60 9.95
N ALA A 57 -1.04 7.87 10.04
CA ALA A 57 -0.03 8.35 10.98
C ALA A 57 -0.60 8.33 12.42
N LEU A 58 0.03 7.60 13.33
CA LEU A 58 -0.35 7.58 14.75
C LEU A 58 0.35 8.66 15.57
N GLU A 59 1.31 9.31 14.98
CA GLU A 59 2.08 10.41 15.52
C GLU A 59 2.44 11.43 14.43
N GLU A 60 3.03 12.54 14.78
CA GLU A 60 3.55 13.49 13.80
C GLU A 60 4.84 12.96 13.17
N ILE A 61 4.82 12.71 11.85
CA ILE A 61 5.95 12.09 11.16
C ILE A 61 6.99 13.14 10.79
N LYS A 62 8.12 13.12 11.48
CA LYS A 62 9.24 14.05 11.25
C LYS A 62 10.02 13.70 9.97
N ALA A 63 10.79 14.66 9.47
CA ALA A 63 11.53 14.55 8.22
C ALA A 63 12.54 13.39 8.22
N ASP A 64 13.17 13.14 9.36
CA ASP A 64 14.23 12.17 9.60
C ASP A 64 13.74 10.80 10.08
N ALA A 65 12.42 10.65 10.27
CA ALA A 65 11.80 9.42 10.77
C ALA A 65 11.56 8.36 9.70
N GLY A 66 12.02 8.58 8.46
CA GLY A 66 11.81 7.65 7.34
C GLY A 66 10.37 7.67 6.84
N ARG A 67 9.97 8.80 6.27
CA ARG A 67 8.59 9.01 5.81
C ARG A 67 8.15 7.98 4.79
N PHE A 68 6.89 7.61 4.87
CA PHE A 68 6.21 6.85 3.83
C PHE A 68 6.16 7.66 2.53
N PHE A 69 6.39 7.00 1.39
CA PHE A 69 6.33 7.65 0.10
C PHE A 69 5.49 6.87 -0.90
N VAL A 70 5.02 7.58 -1.91
CA VAL A 70 4.37 7.02 -3.10
C VAL A 70 5.00 7.63 -4.36
N ILE A 71 4.93 6.89 -5.47
CA ILE A 71 5.25 7.41 -6.80
C ILE A 71 3.92 7.66 -7.52
N PRO A 72 3.47 8.92 -7.64
CA PRO A 72 2.21 9.23 -8.30
C PRO A 72 2.19 8.75 -9.74
N LYS A 73 1.04 8.17 -10.17
CA LYS A 73 0.83 7.62 -11.52
C LYS A 73 1.58 6.32 -11.83
N SER A 74 2.39 5.78 -10.93
CA SER A 74 3.11 4.53 -11.15
C SER A 74 2.19 3.32 -11.35
N HIS A 75 0.93 3.41 -10.94
CA HIS A 75 -0.09 2.39 -11.25
C HIS A 75 -0.34 2.20 -12.77
N LYS A 76 0.15 3.12 -13.60
CA LYS A 76 0.07 3.06 -15.07
C LYS A 76 1.30 2.40 -15.71
N LEU A 77 2.35 2.13 -14.94
CA LEU A 77 3.55 1.46 -15.45
C LEU A 77 3.22 0.02 -15.83
N ASP A 78 3.67 -0.38 -17.01
CA ASP A 78 3.50 -1.74 -17.52
C ASP A 78 4.59 -2.66 -16.95
N ILE A 79 4.49 -2.95 -15.66
CA ILE A 79 5.36 -3.95 -15.06
C ILE A 79 4.79 -5.31 -15.44
N LYS A 80 5.60 -6.13 -16.11
CA LYS A 80 5.22 -7.48 -16.60
C LYS A 80 4.93 -8.45 -15.46
N LYS A 81 3.87 -8.20 -14.74
CA LYS A 81 3.49 -8.86 -13.47
C LYS A 81 3.23 -10.36 -13.65
N ASN A 82 2.66 -10.76 -14.77
CA ASN A 82 2.22 -12.14 -14.99
C ASN A 82 3.36 -13.17 -14.89
N GLN A 83 4.58 -12.79 -15.20
CA GLN A 83 5.73 -13.68 -15.10
C GLN A 83 6.20 -13.95 -13.68
N TYR A 84 5.85 -13.09 -12.70
CA TYR A 84 6.30 -13.20 -11.31
C TYR A 84 5.31 -13.91 -10.40
N TYR A 85 4.04 -14.00 -10.79
CA TYR A 85 2.98 -14.57 -9.94
C TYR A 85 3.00 -16.10 -9.85
N THR A 86 3.77 -16.79 -10.67
CA THR A 86 3.84 -18.26 -10.64
C THR A 86 4.58 -18.79 -9.42
N ASN A 87 5.58 -18.05 -8.95
CA ASN A 87 6.28 -18.34 -7.69
C ASN A 87 6.81 -17.03 -7.10
N ILE A 88 6.01 -16.45 -6.21
CA ILE A 88 6.33 -15.14 -5.60
C ILE A 88 7.66 -15.16 -4.87
N LEU A 89 7.94 -16.18 -4.09
CA LEU A 89 9.17 -16.25 -3.28
C LEU A 89 10.43 -16.33 -4.15
N SER A 90 10.43 -17.16 -5.18
CA SER A 90 11.62 -17.33 -6.05
C SER A 90 11.80 -16.19 -7.05
N ASN A 91 10.77 -15.41 -7.32
CA ASN A 91 10.81 -14.31 -8.28
C ASN A 91 10.87 -12.92 -7.62
N HIS A 92 10.88 -12.85 -6.29
CA HIS A 92 10.83 -11.59 -5.55
C HIS A 92 11.96 -10.64 -5.98
N ASP A 93 13.22 -11.09 -5.97
CA ASP A 93 14.37 -10.25 -6.33
C ASP A 93 14.33 -9.75 -7.77
N LYS A 94 13.77 -10.55 -8.69
CA LYS A 94 13.58 -10.12 -10.09
C LYS A 94 12.51 -9.04 -10.16
N TYR A 95 11.40 -9.27 -9.47
CA TYR A 95 10.31 -8.31 -9.40
C TYR A 95 10.77 -6.97 -8.83
N ILE A 96 11.47 -6.97 -7.70
CA ILE A 96 11.98 -5.74 -7.08
C ILE A 96 12.97 -5.03 -8.01
N ARG A 97 13.88 -5.76 -8.67
CA ARG A 97 14.81 -5.15 -9.65
C ARG A 97 14.11 -4.48 -10.81
N GLU A 98 13.13 -5.13 -11.42
CA GLU A 98 12.36 -4.52 -12.51
C GLU A 98 11.54 -3.31 -12.01
N LEU A 99 10.95 -3.44 -10.83
CA LEU A 99 10.22 -2.35 -10.22
C LEU A 99 11.11 -1.12 -10.00
N ILE A 100 12.33 -1.31 -9.49
CA ILE A 100 13.30 -0.24 -9.27
C ILE A 100 13.72 0.38 -10.61
N LEU A 101 14.01 -0.43 -11.61
CA LEU A 101 14.38 0.06 -12.95
C LEU A 101 13.26 0.91 -13.57
N GLU A 102 12.03 0.44 -13.53
CA GLU A 102 10.88 1.19 -14.03
C GLU A 102 10.61 2.46 -13.18
N SER A 103 10.77 2.38 -11.87
CA SER A 103 10.59 3.53 -10.98
C SER A 103 11.73 4.55 -11.10
N ASP A 104 12.93 4.14 -11.49
CA ASP A 104 14.06 5.04 -11.73
C ASP A 104 13.79 6.04 -12.86
N LEU A 105 12.97 5.67 -13.82
CA LEU A 105 12.48 6.58 -14.86
C LEU A 105 11.61 7.70 -14.28
N GLU A 106 11.07 7.51 -13.08
CA GLU A 106 10.15 8.40 -12.38
C GLU A 106 10.75 8.97 -11.08
N LYS A 107 12.06 8.89 -10.87
CA LYS A 107 12.75 9.34 -9.63
C LYS A 107 12.37 10.75 -9.17
N ASN A 108 12.09 11.64 -10.10
CA ASN A 108 11.67 13.01 -9.79
C ASN A 108 10.22 13.08 -9.29
N SER A 109 9.50 11.97 -9.27
CA SER A 109 8.08 11.89 -8.94
C SER A 109 7.79 11.39 -7.53
N ILE A 110 8.81 10.98 -6.75
CA ILE A 110 8.60 10.54 -5.37
C ILE A 110 7.93 11.65 -4.55
N ARG A 111 6.86 11.28 -3.85
CA ARG A 111 6.15 12.14 -2.90
C ARG A 111 6.13 11.48 -1.52
N ALA A 112 6.82 12.11 -0.58
CA ALA A 112 6.87 11.70 0.82
C ALA A 112 6.30 12.84 1.68
N PRO A 113 4.98 12.94 1.82
CA PRO A 113 4.34 14.05 2.51
C PRO A 113 4.70 14.09 4.00
N TYR A 114 4.63 15.27 4.58
CA TYR A 114 4.59 15.43 6.03
C TYR A 114 3.18 15.08 6.51
N LEU A 115 3.08 14.06 7.33
CA LEU A 115 1.80 13.62 7.89
C LEU A 115 1.75 13.94 9.38
N LYS A 116 0.67 14.56 9.80
CA LYS A 116 0.33 14.79 11.19
C LYS A 116 -0.38 13.57 11.75
N LYS A 117 -0.38 13.44 13.06
CA LYS A 117 -1.18 12.41 13.74
C LYS A 117 -2.65 12.46 13.27
N GLY A 118 -3.13 11.35 12.77
CA GLY A 118 -4.49 11.17 12.25
C GLY A 118 -4.62 11.39 10.75
N ASP A 119 -3.59 11.93 10.06
CA ASP A 119 -3.61 12.00 8.60
C ASP A 119 -3.56 10.61 7.98
N ILE A 120 -4.21 10.45 6.83
CA ILE A 120 -4.24 9.19 6.09
C ILE A 120 -3.80 9.45 4.66
N LEU A 121 -2.82 8.67 4.20
CA LEU A 121 -2.42 8.62 2.80
C LEU A 121 -3.03 7.38 2.17
N PHE A 122 -3.77 7.56 1.07
CA PHE A 122 -4.39 6.47 0.33
C PHE A 122 -3.66 6.20 -0.97
N TRP A 123 -3.59 4.92 -1.36
CA TRP A 123 -3.08 4.49 -2.67
C TRP A 123 -3.82 3.24 -3.15
N ASN A 124 -3.74 2.93 -4.44
CA ASN A 124 -4.23 1.67 -4.95
C ASN A 124 -3.09 0.64 -5.04
N SER A 125 -3.43 -0.63 -5.13
CA SER A 125 -2.49 -1.75 -5.11
C SER A 125 -1.39 -1.70 -6.18
N LEU A 126 -1.61 -1.00 -7.28
CA LEU A 126 -0.64 -0.83 -8.37
C LEU A 126 0.28 0.38 -8.18
N THR A 127 0.03 1.24 -7.20
CA THR A 127 0.90 2.38 -6.92
C THR A 127 2.18 1.91 -6.24
N ILE A 128 3.33 2.25 -6.82
CA ILE A 128 4.63 1.98 -6.20
C ILE A 128 4.76 2.85 -4.96
N HIS A 129 5.12 2.24 -3.86
CA HIS A 129 5.27 2.89 -2.57
C HIS A 129 6.32 2.18 -1.73
N GLY A 130 6.71 2.83 -0.64
CA GLY A 130 7.69 2.32 0.30
C GLY A 130 7.95 3.30 1.43
N SER A 131 9.08 3.19 2.08
CA SER A 131 9.49 4.14 3.10
C SER A 131 10.95 4.54 2.95
N LEU A 132 11.20 5.84 3.13
CA LEU A 132 12.55 6.37 3.19
C LEU A 132 13.29 5.80 4.40
N ASN A 133 14.62 5.78 4.33
CA ASN A 133 15.43 5.41 5.47
C ASN A 133 15.21 6.38 6.64
N SER A 134 15.18 5.85 7.85
CA SER A 134 15.22 6.66 9.06
C SER A 134 16.66 7.02 9.41
N TYR A 135 16.88 8.27 9.68
CA TYR A 135 18.16 8.80 10.18
C TYR A 135 18.05 9.29 11.62
N SER A 136 16.86 9.22 12.19
CA SER A 136 16.59 9.66 13.55
C SER A 136 16.92 8.58 14.57
N LYS A 137 17.48 9.00 15.70
CA LYS A 137 17.63 8.15 16.89
C LYS A 137 16.47 8.32 17.89
N THR A 138 15.63 9.33 17.70
CA THR A 138 14.62 9.74 18.67
C THR A 138 13.21 9.85 18.08
N ASN A 139 13.09 10.14 16.79
CA ASN A 139 11.81 10.27 16.14
C ASN A 139 11.37 8.93 15.56
N SER A 140 10.18 8.51 15.91
CA SER A 140 9.59 7.27 15.44
C SER A 140 8.58 7.54 14.31
N ARG A 141 8.03 6.46 13.76
CA ARG A 141 7.03 6.49 12.70
C ARG A 141 6.00 5.39 12.93
N SER A 142 5.28 5.50 14.04
CA SER A 142 4.22 4.55 14.35
C SER A 142 3.01 4.78 13.45
N SER A 143 2.48 3.71 12.90
CA SER A 143 1.42 3.78 11.89
C SER A 143 0.52 2.54 11.89
N ILE A 144 -0.66 2.70 11.30
CA ILE A 144 -1.52 1.58 10.92
C ILE A 144 -1.71 1.63 9.41
N THR A 145 -1.46 0.53 8.75
CA THR A 145 -1.88 0.32 7.36
C THR A 145 -3.09 -0.58 7.33
N PHE A 146 -4.04 -0.29 6.46
CA PHE A 146 -5.17 -1.16 6.18
C PHE A 146 -5.37 -1.33 4.67
N HIS A 147 -5.94 -2.46 4.29
CA HIS A 147 -6.34 -2.76 2.93
C HIS A 147 -7.84 -2.92 2.85
N ALA A 148 -8.43 -2.35 1.80
CA ALA A 148 -9.86 -2.36 1.58
C ALA A 148 -10.21 -2.77 0.15
N LEU A 149 -11.37 -3.41 0.00
CA LEU A 149 -11.98 -3.82 -1.26
C LEU A 149 -13.43 -3.35 -1.35
N PRO A 150 -14.02 -3.27 -2.55
CA PRO A 150 -15.47 -3.27 -2.69
C PRO A 150 -16.07 -4.51 -2.04
N ILE A 151 -17.22 -4.37 -1.40
CA ILE A 151 -17.86 -5.45 -0.62
C ILE A 151 -18.04 -6.73 -1.43
N ASN A 152 -18.38 -6.61 -2.72
CA ASN A 152 -18.67 -7.73 -3.60
C ASN A 152 -17.45 -8.36 -4.28
N HIS A 153 -16.25 -7.79 -4.09
CA HIS A 153 -15.03 -8.33 -4.71
C HIS A 153 -14.42 -9.40 -3.83
N LYS A 154 -13.88 -10.43 -4.48
CA LYS A 154 -13.08 -11.46 -3.81
C LYS A 154 -11.66 -10.96 -3.56
N PHE A 155 -11.11 -11.39 -2.46
CA PHE A 155 -9.73 -11.10 -2.07
C PHE A 155 -8.78 -12.10 -2.72
N LEU A 156 -7.78 -11.61 -3.42
CA LEU A 156 -6.69 -12.37 -3.99
C LEU A 156 -5.46 -12.20 -3.10
N HIS A 157 -4.98 -13.28 -2.53
CA HIS A 157 -3.80 -13.27 -1.66
C HIS A 157 -2.82 -14.33 -2.13
N TRP A 158 -1.55 -14.00 -2.21
CA TRP A 158 -0.44 -14.88 -2.55
C TRP A 158 -0.79 -16.00 -3.55
N HIS A 159 0.03 -16.33 -4.48
CA HIS A 159 -0.17 -17.44 -5.43
C HIS A 159 -1.54 -17.48 -6.16
N LYS A 160 -2.24 -16.35 -6.26
CA LYS A 160 -3.56 -16.24 -6.91
C LYS A 160 -4.67 -17.08 -6.25
N HIS A 161 -4.59 -17.28 -4.94
CA HIS A 161 -5.70 -17.87 -4.21
C HIS A 161 -6.76 -16.81 -3.89
N PHE A 162 -8.00 -17.08 -4.31
CA PHE A 162 -9.13 -16.25 -3.92
C PHE A 162 -9.60 -16.69 -2.52
N ILE A 163 -9.72 -15.75 -1.64
CA ILE A 163 -10.20 -15.96 -0.29
C ILE A 163 -11.53 -15.23 -0.16
N ASP A 164 -12.59 -15.96 0.19
CA ASP A 164 -13.81 -15.34 0.65
C ASP A 164 -13.53 -14.77 2.04
N THR A 165 -13.64 -13.45 2.16
CA THR A 165 -13.37 -12.80 3.45
C THR A 165 -14.54 -13.03 4.40
N PRO A 166 -14.30 -13.44 5.64
CA PRO A 166 -15.35 -13.77 6.60
C PRO A 166 -16.09 -12.55 7.16
N TYR A 167 -15.91 -11.38 6.61
CA TYR A 167 -16.56 -10.16 7.08
C TYR A 167 -17.69 -9.76 6.16
N ASP A 168 -18.86 -10.23 6.49
CA ASP A 168 -20.13 -9.69 6.02
C ASP A 168 -20.48 -8.39 6.75
#